data_91c3e72ab45dbc726bbf921af38bf6b6
#
_entry.id   91c3e72ab45dbc726bbf921af38bf6b6
#
_cell.length_a   1.000
_cell.length_b   1.000
_cell.length_c   1.000
_cell.angle_alpha   90.00
_cell.angle_beta   90.00
_cell.angle_gamma   90.00
#
_symmetry.space_group_name_H-M   'P 1'
#
loop_
_entity.id
_entity.type
_entity.pdbx_description
1 polymer ?
#
loop_
_entity_poly.entity_id
_entity_poly.type
_entity_poly.pdbx_seq_one_letter_code
_entity_poly.pdbx_strand_id
1 'polypeptide(L)'
;TYVLDVGTGGGFPGIPLAILFPETRFYLIDVILKKINVVKAVVTELGLKNVKAEQLRAENAKGDYDFIVSRAVTNMPDFFSWVKDKIKKQNKHELKNGILYLKGGDLTEELKDFPKATEYAIADFFDDAFFETKKVVHLSLKFKA
;
A
#
# COMPACT_ATOMS: atom_id res chain seq x y z
N THR A 1 -0.70 14.06 4.91
CA THR A 1 -0.67 12.58 4.81
C THR A 1 0.27 12.16 3.69
N TYR A 2 1.08 11.16 3.96
CA TYR A 2 2.07 10.65 3.02
C TYR A 2 1.91 9.13 2.90
N VAL A 3 1.76 8.64 1.67
CA VAL A 3 1.52 7.22 1.38
C VAL A 3 2.59 6.69 0.44
N LEU A 4 3.17 5.55 0.79
CA LEU A 4 4.10 4.80 -0.07
C LEU A 4 3.34 3.63 -0.71
N ASP A 5 3.43 3.50 -2.03
CA ASP A 5 2.91 2.36 -2.78
C ASP A 5 4.09 1.50 -3.26
N VAL A 6 4.22 0.32 -2.69
CA VAL A 6 5.34 -0.61 -2.98
C VAL A 6 4.94 -1.58 -4.07
N GLY A 7 5.76 -1.66 -5.11
CA GLY A 7 5.47 -2.53 -6.25
C GLY A 7 4.26 -2.07 -7.03
N THR A 8 4.21 -0.78 -7.29
CA THR A 8 3.02 -0.11 -7.87
C THR A 8 2.63 -0.64 -9.26
N GLY A 9 3.54 -1.29 -9.98
CA GLY A 9 3.28 -1.79 -11.34
C GLY A 9 2.89 -0.66 -12.28
N GLY A 10 1.69 -0.74 -12.83
CA GLY A 10 1.11 0.30 -13.70
C GLY A 10 0.53 1.49 -12.95
N GLY A 11 0.78 1.60 -11.65
CA GLY A 11 0.31 2.72 -10.83
C GLY A 11 -0.86 2.38 -9.91
N PHE A 12 -1.03 1.12 -9.54
CA PHE A 12 -2.14 0.66 -8.72
C PHE A 12 -1.64 0.09 -7.38
N PRO A 13 -2.29 0.46 -6.27
CA PRO A 13 -3.46 1.34 -6.15
C PRO A 13 -3.15 2.84 -6.10
N GLY A 14 -1.89 3.25 -6.22
CA GLY A 14 -1.44 4.62 -5.98
C GLY A 14 -2.11 5.69 -6.82
N ILE A 15 -2.21 5.49 -8.15
CA ILE A 15 -2.80 6.52 -9.03
C ILE A 15 -4.30 6.72 -8.74
N PRO A 16 -5.14 5.68 -8.67
CA PRO A 16 -6.54 5.88 -8.29
C PRO A 16 -6.70 6.57 -6.94
N LEU A 17 -5.89 6.20 -5.96
CA LEU A 17 -5.95 6.85 -4.65
C LEU A 17 -5.54 8.32 -4.71
N ALA A 18 -4.53 8.65 -5.51
CA ALA A 18 -4.09 10.03 -5.69
C ALA A 18 -5.17 10.91 -6.33
N ILE A 19 -5.94 10.35 -7.24
CA ILE A 19 -7.08 11.04 -7.84
C ILE A 19 -8.17 11.32 -6.80
N LEU A 20 -8.47 10.32 -5.96
CA LEU A 20 -9.52 10.42 -4.94
C LEU A 20 -9.10 11.28 -3.74
N PHE A 21 -7.80 11.35 -3.45
CA PHE A 21 -7.26 12.07 -2.30
C PHE A 21 -6.22 13.09 -2.75
N PRO A 22 -6.63 14.20 -3.38
CA PRO A 22 -5.70 15.13 -4.00
C PRO A 22 -4.79 15.87 -3.02
N GLU A 23 -5.12 15.90 -1.73
CA GLU A 23 -4.31 16.54 -0.70
C GLU A 23 -3.32 15.58 -0.01
N THR A 24 -3.41 14.30 -0.33
CA THR A 24 -2.48 13.28 0.15
C THR A 24 -1.34 13.13 -0.85
N ARG A 25 -0.11 13.03 -0.35
CA ARG A 25 1.06 12.80 -1.18
C ARG A 25 1.30 11.31 -1.33
N PHE A 26 1.56 10.88 -2.55
CA PHE A 26 1.81 9.47 -2.89
C PHE A 26 3.20 9.31 -3.50
N TYR A 27 3.93 8.35 -2.97
CA TYR A 27 5.22 7.94 -3.50
C TYR A 27 5.08 6.51 -4.03
N LEU A 28 5.18 6.35 -5.35
CA LEU A 28 4.97 5.09 -6.04
C LEU A 28 6.33 4.52 -6.47
N ILE A 29 6.65 3.32 -6.01
CA ILE A 29 7.92 2.68 -6.33
C ILE A 29 7.71 1.30 -6.94
N ASP A 30 8.63 0.92 -7.84
CA ASP A 30 8.71 -0.41 -8.44
C ASP A 30 10.16 -0.67 -8.86
N VAL A 31 10.55 -1.93 -8.86
CA VAL A 31 11.91 -2.31 -9.28
C VAL A 31 12.07 -2.31 -10.80
N ILE A 32 10.96 -2.30 -11.54
CA ILE A 32 10.95 -2.38 -12.99
C ILE A 32 10.83 -0.99 -13.59
N LEU A 33 11.92 -0.48 -14.18
CA LEU A 33 11.98 0.86 -14.74
C LEU A 33 10.91 1.11 -15.82
N LYS A 34 10.65 0.13 -16.66
CA LYS A 34 9.64 0.24 -17.72
C LYS A 34 8.26 0.55 -17.17
N LYS A 35 7.90 -0.07 -16.05
CA LYS A 35 6.63 0.19 -15.36
C LYS A 35 6.59 1.60 -14.79
N ILE A 36 7.67 2.03 -14.16
CA ILE A 36 7.77 3.39 -13.61
C ILE A 36 7.68 4.44 -14.71
N ASN A 37 8.26 4.21 -15.87
CA ASN A 37 8.12 5.14 -17.00
C ASN A 37 6.66 5.27 -17.45
N VAL A 38 5.90 4.19 -17.45
CA VAL A 38 4.46 4.23 -17.74
C VAL A 38 3.72 5.04 -16.68
N VAL A 39 4.02 4.81 -15.41
CA VAL A 39 3.41 5.56 -14.29
C VAL A 39 3.68 7.06 -14.44
N LYS A 40 4.92 7.43 -14.72
CA LYS A 40 5.30 8.85 -14.92
C LYS A 40 4.53 9.48 -16.08
N ALA A 41 4.36 8.74 -17.18
CA ALA A 41 3.60 9.21 -18.33
C ALA A 41 2.12 9.44 -17.98
N VAL A 42 1.52 8.52 -17.25
CA VAL A 42 0.12 8.64 -16.79
C VAL A 42 -0.05 9.81 -15.83
N VAL A 43 0.86 9.97 -14.87
CA VAL A 43 0.85 11.09 -13.91
C VAL A 43 0.91 12.43 -14.65
N THR A 44 1.77 12.55 -15.64
CA THR A 44 1.91 13.76 -16.46
C THR A 44 0.62 14.03 -17.26
N GLU A 45 0.10 13.00 -17.92
CA GLU A 45 -1.11 13.13 -18.76
C GLU A 45 -2.34 13.55 -17.93
N LEU A 46 -2.45 13.01 -16.71
CA LEU A 46 -3.55 13.35 -15.80
C LEU A 46 -3.30 14.66 -15.02
N GLY A 47 -2.10 15.22 -15.12
CA GLY A 47 -1.75 16.43 -14.39
C GLY A 47 -1.75 16.28 -12.87
N LEU A 48 -1.42 15.08 -12.37
CA LEU A 48 -1.38 14.83 -10.93
C LEU A 48 -0.17 15.49 -10.28
N LYS A 49 -0.42 16.30 -9.27
CA LYS A 49 0.63 17.07 -8.57
C LYS A 49 1.07 16.42 -7.26
N ASN A 50 0.35 15.39 -6.81
CA ASN A 50 0.56 14.74 -5.53
C ASN A 50 1.20 13.35 -5.64
N VAL A 51 1.78 13.03 -6.80
CA VAL A 51 2.41 11.74 -7.06
C VAL A 51 3.87 11.92 -7.47
N LYS A 52 4.75 11.16 -6.82
CA LYS A 52 6.14 10.98 -7.23
C LYS A 52 6.35 9.49 -7.51
N ALA A 53 6.99 9.15 -8.61
CA ALA A 53 7.26 7.77 -8.98
C ALA A 53 8.75 7.55 -9.23
N GLU A 54 9.32 6.48 -8.70
CA GLU A 54 10.74 6.15 -8.86
C GLU A 54 10.97 4.64 -8.98
N GLN A 55 11.98 4.27 -9.75
CA GLN A 55 12.50 2.91 -9.72
C GLN A 55 13.30 2.73 -8.43
N LEU A 56 12.76 1.89 -7.53
CA LEU A 56 13.36 1.70 -6.22
C LEU A 56 12.87 0.41 -5.58
N ARG A 57 13.73 -0.25 -4.81
CA ARG A 57 13.33 -1.36 -3.94
C ARG A 57 12.74 -0.82 -2.64
N ALA A 58 11.80 -1.57 -2.07
CA ALA A 58 11.12 -1.17 -0.84
C ALA A 58 12.11 -0.88 0.31
N GLU A 59 13.12 -1.73 0.49
CA GLU A 59 14.12 -1.59 1.54
C GLU A 59 14.90 -0.26 1.44
N ASN A 60 15.03 0.26 0.22
CA ASN A 60 15.79 1.47 -0.05
C ASN A 60 14.95 2.75 -0.01
N ALA A 61 13.65 2.63 0.12
CA ALA A 61 12.78 3.79 0.25
C ALA A 61 13.08 4.53 1.55
N LYS A 62 13.29 5.83 1.44
CA LYS A 62 13.56 6.70 2.61
C LYS A 62 12.32 7.49 2.95
N GLY A 63 12.18 7.82 4.22
CA GLY A 63 11.12 8.64 4.74
C GLY A 63 10.22 7.89 5.69
N ASP A 64 9.28 8.63 6.25
CA ASP A 64 8.26 8.12 7.14
C ASP A 64 6.90 8.35 6.52
N TYR A 65 6.09 7.31 6.49
CA TYR A 65 4.79 7.31 5.83
C TYR A 65 3.67 7.06 6.82
N ASP A 66 2.53 7.69 6.59
CA ASP A 66 1.32 7.41 7.37
C ASP A 66 0.79 6.02 7.03
N PHE A 67 0.76 5.69 5.74
CA PHE A 67 0.34 4.37 5.27
C PHE A 67 1.29 3.87 4.19
N ILE A 68 1.47 2.55 4.17
CA ILE A 68 2.17 1.85 3.11
C ILE A 68 1.19 0.87 2.49
N VAL A 69 0.94 1.05 1.20
CA VAL A 69 -0.03 0.25 0.45
C VAL A 69 0.70 -0.64 -0.55
N SER A 70 0.12 -1.78 -0.88
CA SER A 70 0.65 -2.67 -1.90
C SER A 70 -0.40 -3.68 -2.36
N ARG A 71 -0.17 -4.26 -3.54
CA ARG A 71 -0.97 -5.36 -4.09
C ARG A 71 -0.10 -6.61 -4.19
N ALA A 72 -0.30 -7.57 -3.27
CA ALA A 72 0.21 -8.93 -3.38
C ALA A 72 1.64 -9.08 -3.95
N VAL A 73 2.58 -8.22 -3.53
CA VAL A 73 4.00 -8.27 -3.97
C VAL A 73 4.69 -9.50 -3.40
N THR A 74 4.42 -9.79 -2.13
CA THR A 74 4.99 -10.92 -1.39
C THR A 74 4.10 -11.27 -0.19
N ASN A 75 4.53 -12.21 0.65
CA ASN A 75 3.82 -12.52 1.89
C ASN A 75 4.00 -11.41 2.93
N MET A 76 3.15 -11.38 3.95
CA MET A 76 3.18 -10.35 4.98
C MET A 76 4.50 -10.31 5.79
N PRO A 77 5.06 -11.45 6.23
CA PRO A 77 6.32 -11.40 6.97
C PRO A 77 7.45 -10.71 6.22
N ASP A 78 7.65 -11.02 4.95
CA ASP A 78 8.69 -10.40 4.14
C ASP A 78 8.40 -8.93 3.90
N PHE A 79 7.16 -8.61 3.53
CA PHE A 79 6.73 -7.23 3.30
C PHE A 79 6.94 -6.37 4.55
N PHE A 80 6.48 -6.88 5.69
CA PHE A 80 6.65 -6.23 6.97
C PHE A 80 8.12 -5.93 7.27
N SER A 81 9.01 -6.91 7.03
CA SER A 81 10.44 -6.73 7.27
C SER A 81 11.05 -5.58 6.45
N TRP A 82 10.52 -5.35 5.24
CA TRP A 82 11.01 -4.29 4.36
C TRP A 82 10.57 -2.89 4.80
N VAL A 83 9.39 -2.76 5.41
CA VAL A 83 8.75 -1.45 5.59
C VAL A 83 8.51 -1.06 7.05
N LYS A 84 8.74 -1.94 8.00
CA LYS A 84 8.42 -1.72 9.43
C LYS A 84 8.98 -0.42 10.01
N ASP A 85 10.15 0.00 9.55
CA ASP A 85 10.84 1.19 10.06
C ASP A 85 10.43 2.48 9.34
N LYS A 86 9.49 2.39 8.40
CA LYS A 86 9.11 3.50 7.51
C LYS A 86 7.73 4.06 7.81
N ILE A 87 7.11 3.66 8.91
CA ILE A 87 5.76 4.11 9.28
C ILE A 87 5.84 5.10 10.42
N LYS A 88 5.18 6.25 10.26
CA LYS A 88 5.12 7.29 11.29
C LYS A 88 4.45 6.77 12.56
N LYS A 89 5.01 7.13 13.68
CA LYS A 89 4.46 6.74 14.99
C LYS A 89 3.22 7.54 15.35
N GLN A 90 3.13 8.79 14.90
CA GLN A 90 2.01 9.67 15.21
C GLN A 90 0.86 9.45 14.24
N ASN A 91 -0.29 9.03 14.74
CA ASN A 91 -1.51 8.84 13.97
C ASN A 91 -2.24 10.17 13.76
N LYS A 92 -2.73 10.42 12.56
CA LYS A 92 -3.54 11.60 12.20
C LYS A 92 -4.99 11.24 11.85
N HIS A 93 -5.26 9.97 11.64
CA HIS A 93 -6.55 9.48 11.14
C HIS A 93 -7.15 8.50 12.14
N GLU A 94 -8.45 8.23 12.00
CA GLU A 94 -9.13 7.20 12.78
C GLU A 94 -8.47 5.84 12.57
N LEU A 95 -8.16 5.52 11.32
CA LEU A 95 -7.38 4.34 11.00
C LEU A 95 -5.93 4.60 11.40
N LYS A 96 -5.38 3.73 12.24
CA LYS A 96 -4.00 3.86 12.71
C LYS A 96 -3.02 3.68 11.56
N ASN A 97 -1.92 4.45 11.59
CA ASN A 97 -0.85 4.32 10.61
C ASN A 97 -0.38 2.87 10.51
N GLY A 98 -0.09 2.44 9.31
CA GLY A 98 0.34 1.08 9.10
C GLY A 98 0.30 0.66 7.64
N ILE A 99 0.25 -0.65 7.46
CA ILE A 99 0.20 -1.29 6.15
C ILE A 99 -1.25 -1.51 5.75
N LEU A 100 -1.57 -1.21 4.50
CA LEU A 100 -2.82 -1.58 3.84
C LEU A 100 -2.46 -2.45 2.65
N TYR A 101 -2.70 -3.74 2.75
CA TYR A 101 -2.25 -4.73 1.79
C TYR A 101 -3.43 -5.42 1.11
N LEU A 102 -3.49 -5.33 -0.22
CA LEU A 102 -4.52 -5.99 -1.01
C LEU A 102 -4.12 -7.45 -1.24
N LYS A 103 -4.90 -8.35 -0.70
CA LYS A 103 -4.66 -9.79 -0.72
C LYS A 103 -5.89 -10.56 -1.17
N GLY A 104 -5.74 -11.86 -1.36
CA GLY A 104 -6.84 -12.76 -1.67
C GLY A 104 -6.67 -14.13 -1.01
N GLY A 105 -7.77 -14.86 -0.89
CA GLY A 105 -7.79 -16.22 -0.36
C GLY A 105 -7.68 -16.31 1.15
N ASP A 106 -7.29 -17.49 1.62
CA ASP A 106 -7.09 -17.77 3.04
C ASP A 106 -5.72 -17.24 3.49
N LEU A 107 -5.73 -16.32 4.44
CA LEU A 107 -4.52 -15.66 4.96
C LEU A 107 -4.10 -16.18 6.34
N THR A 108 -4.71 -17.26 6.83
CA THR A 108 -4.47 -17.79 8.17
C THR A 108 -2.98 -18.06 8.43
N GLU A 109 -2.33 -18.77 7.51
CA GLU A 109 -0.91 -19.10 7.66
C GLU A 109 -0.01 -17.87 7.52
N GLU A 110 -0.30 -17.01 6.53
CA GLU A 110 0.49 -15.81 6.27
C GLU A 110 0.44 -14.83 7.44
N LEU A 111 -0.71 -14.70 8.10
CA LEU A 111 -0.95 -13.74 9.17
C LEU A 111 -0.83 -14.32 10.58
N LYS A 112 -0.39 -15.57 10.72
CA LYS A 112 -0.32 -16.23 12.04
C LYS A 112 0.53 -15.47 13.06
N ASP A 113 1.58 -14.79 12.61
CA ASP A 113 2.45 -13.99 13.48
C ASP A 113 1.98 -12.55 13.64
N PHE A 114 0.83 -12.21 13.04
CA PHE A 114 0.25 -10.87 13.07
C PHE A 114 -1.19 -10.89 13.59
N PRO A 115 -1.39 -11.26 14.87
CA PRO A 115 -2.76 -11.44 15.41
C PRO A 115 -3.57 -10.15 15.46
N LYS A 116 -2.92 -8.99 15.38
CA LYS A 116 -3.60 -7.69 15.37
C LYS A 116 -3.95 -7.19 13.97
N ALA A 117 -3.61 -7.95 12.93
CA ALA A 117 -4.01 -7.61 11.57
C ALA A 117 -5.53 -7.71 11.44
N THR A 118 -6.12 -6.73 10.77
CA THR A 118 -7.57 -6.71 10.50
C THR A 118 -7.79 -6.99 9.02
N GLU A 119 -8.67 -7.94 8.71
CA GLU A 119 -9.04 -8.28 7.35
C GLU A 119 -10.39 -7.65 7.02
N TYR A 120 -10.44 -6.90 5.92
CA TYR A 120 -11.67 -6.34 5.38
C TYR A 120 -12.01 -7.08 4.09
N ALA A 121 -13.12 -7.79 4.06
CA ALA A 121 -13.58 -8.48 2.87
C ALA A 121 -14.11 -7.45 1.86
N ILE A 122 -13.53 -7.42 0.65
CA ILE A 122 -13.98 -6.48 -0.38
C ILE A 122 -15.42 -6.82 -0.81
N ALA A 123 -15.81 -8.10 -0.75
CA ALA A 123 -17.17 -8.54 -1.05
C ALA A 123 -18.24 -7.90 -0.16
N ASP A 124 -17.87 -7.37 1.02
CA ASP A 124 -18.80 -6.63 1.88
C ASP A 124 -19.20 -5.28 1.29
N PHE A 125 -18.44 -4.77 0.32
CA PHE A 125 -18.63 -3.46 -0.30
C PHE A 125 -19.00 -3.53 -1.77
N PHE A 126 -18.72 -4.64 -2.45
CA PHE A 126 -18.93 -4.82 -3.90
C PHE A 126 -19.53 -6.20 -4.17
N ASP A 127 -20.54 -6.25 -5.03
CA ASP A 127 -21.30 -7.48 -5.34
C ASP A 127 -20.65 -8.36 -6.41
N ASP A 128 -19.59 -7.91 -7.06
CA ASP A 128 -18.95 -8.66 -8.14
C ASP A 128 -18.29 -9.93 -7.59
N ALA A 129 -18.54 -11.08 -8.22
CA ALA A 129 -17.98 -12.37 -7.83
C ALA A 129 -16.44 -12.38 -7.82
N PHE A 130 -15.80 -11.53 -8.61
CA PHE A 130 -14.35 -11.35 -8.58
C PHE A 130 -13.82 -11.03 -7.18
N PHE A 131 -14.62 -10.31 -6.38
CA PHE A 131 -14.19 -9.85 -5.05
C PHE A 131 -14.47 -10.82 -3.91
N GLU A 132 -15.11 -11.96 -4.18
CA GLU A 132 -15.48 -12.92 -3.11
C GLU A 132 -14.30 -13.36 -2.24
N THR A 133 -13.12 -13.50 -2.84
CA THR A 133 -11.89 -13.93 -2.15
C THR A 133 -10.92 -12.77 -1.88
N LYS A 134 -11.26 -11.55 -2.27
CA LYS A 134 -10.36 -10.40 -2.17
C LYS A 134 -10.54 -9.68 -0.84
N LYS A 135 -9.41 -9.27 -0.25
CA LYS A 135 -9.37 -8.66 1.07
C LYS A 135 -8.40 -7.49 1.10
N VAL A 136 -8.67 -6.52 1.97
CA VAL A 136 -7.70 -5.52 2.38
C VAL A 136 -7.25 -5.88 3.79
N VAL A 137 -5.96 -6.05 3.99
CA VAL A 137 -5.38 -6.33 5.31
C VAL A 137 -4.77 -5.06 5.86
N HIS A 138 -5.26 -4.63 7.03
CA HIS A 138 -4.68 -3.51 7.76
C HIS A 138 -3.84 -4.03 8.91
N LEU A 139 -2.58 -3.59 8.96
CA LEU A 139 -1.66 -3.91 10.04
C LEU A 139 -1.07 -2.61 10.59
N SER A 140 -1.50 -2.25 11.79
CA SER A 140 -0.93 -1.14 12.54
C SER A 140 0.40 -1.56 13.17
N LEU A 141 1.39 -0.67 13.19
CA LEU A 141 2.69 -0.95 13.78
C LEU A 141 2.79 -0.66 15.29
N LYS A 142 1.70 -0.39 15.96
CA LYS A 142 1.70 -0.32 17.43
C LYS A 142 1.72 -1.74 18.02
N PHE A 143 2.83 -2.42 17.87
CA PHE A 143 2.99 -3.80 18.38
C PHE A 143 3.38 -3.86 19.82
N LYS A 144 3.92 -2.81 20.33
CA LYS A 144 4.34 -2.79 21.71
C LYS A 144 3.45 -1.82 22.45
N ALA A 145 2.59 -2.39 23.20
CA ALA A 145 1.89 -1.63 24.22
C ALA A 145 2.91 -0.97 25.10
#